data_fc450fd1552e5d4311a8545dfcd8c9f8
#
_entry.id   fc450fd1552e5d4311a8545dfcd8c9f8
#
_cell.length_a   1.000
_cell.length_b   1.000
_cell.length_c   1.000
_cell.angle_alpha   90.00
_cell.angle_beta   90.00
_cell.angle_gamma   90.00
#
_symmetry.space_group_name_H-M   'P 1'
#
loop_
_entity.id
_entity.type
_entity.pdbx_description
1 polymer ?
#
loop_
_entity_poly.entity_id
_entity_poly.type
_entity_poly.pdbx_seq_one_letter_code
_entity_poly.pdbx_strand_id
1 'polypeptide(L)'
;DGVCERCGSEVVRKEKSQWMLRITKYAQRLIDDLDDVDYIERVKIQQRNWIGRSTGAEVTFKTNIGGEVTVYTTRADTLFGTTYMVISPEHPMLNEWKDKIKNWDEVEAYQKEAARKSDFERGELNKDKTGVRLDGIEVENPVTHKMLPMFVSDYVLMGYGTGIVMGVPGHDQRDWEFATKFGLPIIEVVAGGDITKEAFVAKDDSAVMVNSGFLNGMTVKEAIPAMKKYVVEQGIGKEKVNYKLRYWVFSRQRYWGEPIPLVNC
;
A
#
# COMPACT_ATOMS: atom_id res chain seq x y z
N ASP A 1 -10.54 11.64 17.20
CA ASP A 1 -11.70 12.56 17.28
C ASP A 1 -11.50 13.90 16.54
N GLY A 2 -10.35 14.15 15.90
CA GLY A 2 -10.08 15.33 15.08
C GLY A 2 -10.03 16.67 15.84
N VAL A 3 -10.02 16.64 17.17
CA VAL A 3 -9.95 17.82 18.03
C VAL A 3 -8.82 17.72 19.06
N CYS A 4 -8.30 18.86 19.48
CA CYS A 4 -7.30 18.94 20.52
C CYS A 4 -7.90 18.56 21.87
N GLU A 5 -7.34 17.57 22.56
CA GLU A 5 -7.81 17.12 23.88
C GLU A 5 -7.82 18.24 24.93
N ARG A 6 -6.97 19.25 24.77
CA ARG A 6 -6.80 20.31 25.76
C ARG A 6 -7.75 21.50 25.58
N CYS A 7 -8.02 21.90 24.33
CA CYS A 7 -8.79 23.12 24.05
C CYS A 7 -9.99 22.89 23.12
N GLY A 8 -10.23 21.67 22.65
CA GLY A 8 -11.34 21.33 21.76
C GLY A 8 -11.24 21.91 20.34
N SER A 9 -10.16 22.61 20.00
CA SER A 9 -9.97 23.16 18.66
C SER A 9 -9.82 22.03 17.64
N GLU A 10 -10.35 22.22 16.44
CA GLU A 10 -10.20 21.31 15.31
C GLU A 10 -8.72 21.14 14.94
N VAL A 11 -8.28 19.90 14.78
CA VAL A 11 -6.91 19.55 14.38
C VAL A 11 -6.87 19.31 12.89
N VAL A 12 -5.95 19.97 12.19
CA VAL A 12 -5.74 19.83 10.75
C VAL A 12 -4.34 19.32 10.44
N ARG A 13 -4.21 18.52 9.39
CA ARG A 13 -2.89 18.10 8.89
C ARG A 13 -2.26 19.26 8.13
N LYS A 14 -1.02 19.59 8.46
CA LYS A 14 -0.23 20.60 7.76
C LYS A 14 1.14 20.05 7.38
N GLU A 15 1.59 20.36 6.19
CA GLU A 15 2.98 20.17 5.81
C GLU A 15 3.87 21.14 6.60
N LYS A 16 4.95 20.62 7.13
CA LYS A 16 5.92 21.39 7.90
C LYS A 16 7.33 20.92 7.58
N SER A 17 8.18 21.85 7.18
CA SER A 17 9.60 21.58 7.01
C SER A 17 10.22 21.22 8.35
N GLN A 18 10.91 20.07 8.41
CA GLN A 18 11.51 19.56 9.63
C GLN A 18 12.77 18.75 9.33
N TRP A 19 13.74 18.79 10.25
CA TRP A 19 14.89 17.92 10.19
C TRP A 19 14.53 16.48 10.52
N MET A 20 14.96 15.58 9.63
CA MET A 20 14.75 14.15 9.79
C MET A 20 16.08 13.42 9.57
N LEU A 21 16.40 12.47 10.43
CA LEU A 21 17.50 11.56 10.20
C LEU A 21 17.03 10.42 9.28
N ARG A 22 17.76 10.25 8.17
CA ARG A 22 17.46 9.19 7.18
C ARG A 22 18.00 7.84 7.69
N ILE A 23 17.45 7.33 8.80
CA ILE A 23 17.85 6.05 9.38
C ILE A 23 17.56 4.86 8.47
N THR A 24 16.64 5.01 7.51
CA THR A 24 16.34 3.98 6.50
C THR A 24 17.53 3.62 5.63
N LYS A 25 18.52 4.51 5.48
CA LYS A 25 19.80 4.19 4.81
C LYS A 25 20.57 3.06 5.48
N TYR A 26 20.36 2.88 6.77
CA TYR A 26 21.03 1.89 7.60
C TYR A 26 20.15 0.66 7.88
N ALA A 27 18.92 0.62 7.34
CA ALA A 27 17.94 -0.41 7.66
C ALA A 27 18.46 -1.83 7.38
N GLN A 28 19.11 -2.06 6.23
CA GLN A 28 19.69 -3.37 5.92
C GLN A 28 20.86 -3.68 6.86
N ARG A 29 21.77 -2.74 7.06
CA ARG A 29 22.89 -2.92 7.95
C ARG A 29 22.46 -3.20 9.39
N LEU A 30 21.41 -2.51 9.89
CA LEU A 30 20.85 -2.77 11.21
C LEU A 30 20.30 -4.20 11.35
N ILE A 31 19.83 -4.82 10.27
CA ILE A 31 19.42 -6.23 10.26
C ILE A 31 20.63 -7.14 10.29
N ASP A 32 21.61 -6.87 9.42
CA ASP A 32 22.80 -7.70 9.25
C ASP A 32 23.66 -7.69 10.54
N ASP A 33 23.91 -6.51 11.11
CA ASP A 33 24.71 -6.34 12.34
C ASP A 33 24.05 -7.00 13.58
N LEU A 34 22.76 -7.42 13.51
CA LEU A 34 22.13 -8.18 14.60
C LEU A 34 22.76 -9.56 14.81
N ASP A 35 23.42 -10.11 13.82
CA ASP A 35 24.10 -11.41 13.94
C ASP A 35 25.42 -11.30 14.74
N ASP A 36 26.02 -10.10 14.76
CA ASP A 36 27.27 -9.82 15.45
C ASP A 36 27.09 -9.42 16.93
N VAL A 37 25.86 -9.21 17.39
CA VAL A 37 25.60 -8.80 18.78
C VAL A 37 25.08 -9.96 19.63
N ASP A 38 25.52 -10.01 20.88
CA ASP A 38 25.10 -11.02 21.87
C ASP A 38 23.75 -10.64 22.51
N TYR A 39 22.70 -10.55 21.66
CA TYR A 39 21.33 -10.35 22.10
C TYR A 39 20.57 -11.67 22.14
N ILE A 40 19.66 -11.81 23.11
CA ILE A 40 18.73 -12.92 23.12
C ILE A 40 17.87 -12.90 21.84
N GLU A 41 17.55 -14.07 21.31
CA GLU A 41 16.86 -14.23 20.02
C GLU A 41 15.55 -13.44 19.94
N ARG A 42 14.78 -13.38 21.02
CA ARG A 42 13.55 -12.60 21.11
C ARG A 42 13.76 -11.12 20.75
N VAL A 43 14.87 -10.51 21.21
CA VAL A 43 15.19 -9.11 20.94
C VAL A 43 15.60 -8.94 19.48
N LYS A 44 16.38 -9.85 18.92
CA LYS A 44 16.76 -9.84 17.49
C LYS A 44 15.51 -9.92 16.59
N ILE A 45 14.58 -10.82 16.90
CA ILE A 45 13.30 -10.95 16.17
C ILE A 45 12.49 -9.66 16.26
N GLN A 46 12.36 -9.06 17.45
CA GLN A 46 11.61 -7.81 17.62
C GLN A 46 12.22 -6.67 16.80
N GLN A 47 13.56 -6.55 16.77
CA GLN A 47 14.24 -5.52 16.00
C GLN A 47 14.09 -5.75 14.50
N ARG A 48 14.23 -6.99 14.00
CA ARG A 48 13.98 -7.35 12.61
C ARG A 48 12.55 -7.01 12.18
N ASN A 49 11.57 -7.32 13.02
CA ASN A 49 10.17 -7.02 12.78
C ASN A 49 9.88 -5.50 12.80
N TRP A 50 10.56 -4.75 13.66
CA TRP A 50 10.46 -3.30 13.71
C TRP A 50 11.03 -2.63 12.46
N ILE A 51 12.20 -3.07 12.01
CA ILE A 51 12.81 -2.60 10.76
C ILE A 51 11.93 -3.01 9.58
N GLY A 52 11.37 -4.22 9.61
CA GLY A 52 10.33 -4.69 8.73
C GLY A 52 10.74 -4.71 7.27
N ARG A 53 11.85 -5.40 6.96
CA ARG A 53 12.30 -5.62 5.57
C ARG A 53 11.29 -6.47 4.82
N SER A 54 10.85 -6.00 3.67
CA SER A 54 10.00 -6.76 2.74
C SER A 54 10.58 -6.70 1.33
N THR A 55 10.51 -7.82 0.63
CA THR A 55 10.91 -7.93 -0.78
C THR A 55 9.66 -8.08 -1.63
N GLY A 56 9.51 -7.21 -2.61
CA GLY A 56 8.36 -7.21 -3.51
C GLY A 56 8.74 -6.74 -4.90
N ALA A 57 7.74 -6.30 -5.64
CA ALA A 57 7.90 -5.65 -6.92
C ALA A 57 7.14 -4.31 -6.94
N GLU A 58 7.72 -3.32 -7.58
CA GLU A 58 6.98 -2.17 -8.10
C GLU A 58 6.46 -2.56 -9.49
N VAL A 59 5.16 -2.45 -9.69
CA VAL A 59 4.50 -2.78 -10.96
C VAL A 59 3.79 -1.55 -11.50
N THR A 60 3.97 -1.27 -12.77
CA THR A 60 3.44 -0.10 -13.46
C THR A 60 2.19 -0.46 -14.26
N PHE A 61 1.14 0.32 -14.07
CA PHE A 61 -0.14 0.21 -14.76
C PHE A 61 -0.36 1.48 -15.58
N LYS A 62 -0.71 1.35 -16.85
CA LYS A 62 -1.04 2.49 -17.70
C LYS A 62 -2.46 2.98 -17.41
N THR A 63 -2.65 4.29 -17.43
CA THR A 63 -3.97 4.90 -17.27
C THR A 63 -4.62 5.20 -18.63
N ASN A 64 -5.96 5.15 -18.69
CA ASN A 64 -6.72 5.51 -19.88
C ASN A 64 -6.63 7.00 -20.24
N ILE A 65 -6.18 7.83 -19.31
CA ILE A 65 -6.04 9.29 -19.48
C ILE A 65 -4.63 9.72 -19.89
N GLY A 66 -3.75 8.75 -20.12
CA GLY A 66 -2.31 8.96 -20.36
C GLY A 66 -1.52 9.01 -19.04
N GLY A 67 -0.29 8.55 -19.10
CA GLY A 67 0.56 8.37 -17.90
C GLY A 67 0.39 7.00 -17.24
N GLU A 68 1.01 6.86 -16.09
CA GLU A 68 1.19 5.58 -15.41
C GLU A 68 1.02 5.74 -13.90
N VAL A 69 0.57 4.67 -13.26
CA VAL A 69 0.57 4.52 -11.79
C VAL A 69 1.44 3.33 -11.41
N THR A 70 2.15 3.44 -10.30
CA THR A 70 3.01 2.37 -9.80
C THR A 70 2.51 1.88 -8.46
N VAL A 71 2.41 0.57 -8.30
CA VAL A 71 2.08 -0.08 -7.02
C VAL A 71 3.26 -0.88 -6.51
N TYR A 72 3.39 -0.98 -5.20
CA TYR A 72 4.29 -1.93 -4.56
C TYR A 72 3.50 -3.11 -4.01
N THR A 73 3.94 -4.32 -4.35
CA THR A 73 3.33 -5.54 -3.83
C THR A 73 4.38 -6.57 -3.44
N THR A 74 4.14 -7.29 -2.34
CA THR A 74 4.90 -8.50 -1.97
C THR A 74 4.35 -9.75 -2.63
N ARG A 75 3.13 -9.67 -3.19
CA ARG A 75 2.37 -10.75 -3.80
C ARG A 75 2.17 -10.49 -5.30
N ALA A 76 3.29 -10.34 -6.03
CA ALA A 76 3.24 -10.15 -7.48
C ALA A 76 2.59 -11.34 -8.22
N ASP A 77 2.66 -12.55 -7.66
CA ASP A 77 1.99 -13.75 -8.14
C ASP A 77 0.48 -13.56 -8.34
N THR A 78 -0.16 -12.70 -7.58
CA THR A 78 -1.61 -12.46 -7.63
C THR A 78 -2.06 -11.38 -8.64
N LEU A 79 -1.16 -10.84 -9.46
CA LEU A 79 -1.48 -9.81 -10.47
C LEU A 79 -2.64 -10.19 -11.41
N PHE A 80 -2.78 -11.46 -11.77
CA PHE A 80 -3.91 -11.95 -12.57
C PHE A 80 -5.27 -11.81 -11.89
N GLY A 81 -5.28 -11.74 -10.54
CA GLY A 81 -6.48 -11.57 -9.71
C GLY A 81 -6.80 -10.12 -9.36
N THR A 82 -6.04 -9.15 -9.88
CA THR A 82 -6.32 -7.73 -9.66
C THR A 82 -7.57 -7.32 -10.41
N THR A 83 -8.57 -6.79 -9.71
CA THR A 83 -9.87 -6.41 -10.28
C THR A 83 -10.20 -4.93 -10.15
N TYR A 84 -9.44 -4.20 -9.36
CA TYR A 84 -9.56 -2.74 -9.18
C TYR A 84 -8.27 -2.18 -8.59
N MET A 85 -8.19 -0.85 -8.58
CA MET A 85 -7.07 -0.11 -7.97
C MET A 85 -7.59 0.88 -6.95
N VAL A 86 -6.79 1.17 -5.93
CA VAL A 86 -7.14 2.16 -4.90
C VAL A 86 -6.00 3.13 -4.68
N ILE A 87 -6.33 4.42 -4.67
CA ILE A 87 -5.40 5.51 -4.38
C ILE A 87 -5.72 6.14 -3.03
N SER A 88 -4.69 6.54 -2.30
CA SER A 88 -4.82 7.28 -1.04
C SER A 88 -5.48 8.64 -1.26
N PRO A 89 -6.37 9.11 -0.35
CA PRO A 89 -7.01 10.42 -0.47
C PRO A 89 -6.04 11.61 -0.53
N GLU A 90 -4.85 11.46 0.05
CA GLU A 90 -3.81 12.50 0.05
C GLU A 90 -2.86 12.45 -1.15
N HIS A 91 -3.08 11.51 -2.07
CA HIS A 91 -2.16 11.33 -3.18
C HIS A 91 -2.20 12.51 -4.14
N PRO A 92 -1.06 13.13 -4.52
CA PRO A 92 -1.03 14.34 -5.35
C PRO A 92 -1.64 14.16 -6.73
N MET A 93 -1.58 12.95 -7.30
CA MET A 93 -2.18 12.65 -8.61
C MET A 93 -3.69 12.92 -8.66
N LEU A 94 -4.41 12.84 -7.54
CA LEU A 94 -5.84 13.18 -7.53
C LEU A 94 -6.08 14.63 -7.96
N ASN A 95 -5.25 15.56 -7.46
CA ASN A 95 -5.34 16.97 -7.85
C ASN A 95 -4.90 17.19 -9.30
N GLU A 96 -3.90 16.45 -9.78
CA GLU A 96 -3.46 16.50 -11.18
C GLU A 96 -4.55 15.98 -12.15
N TRP A 97 -5.38 15.05 -11.69
CA TRP A 97 -6.46 14.45 -12.48
C TRP A 97 -7.82 15.14 -12.30
N LYS A 98 -7.89 16.19 -11.50
CA LYS A 98 -9.13 16.89 -11.15
C LYS A 98 -10.06 17.11 -12.34
N ASP A 99 -9.55 17.65 -13.44
CA ASP A 99 -10.33 17.98 -14.63
C ASP A 99 -10.74 16.75 -15.47
N LYS A 100 -10.19 15.58 -15.15
CA LYS A 100 -10.48 14.30 -15.83
C LYS A 100 -11.41 13.40 -15.02
N ILE A 101 -11.56 13.66 -13.72
CA ILE A 101 -12.47 12.95 -12.83
C ILE A 101 -13.87 13.60 -12.93
N LYS A 102 -14.84 12.86 -13.47
CA LYS A 102 -16.18 13.40 -13.75
C LYS A 102 -16.99 13.71 -12.50
N ASN A 103 -16.75 12.97 -11.41
CA ASN A 103 -17.40 13.13 -10.10
C ASN A 103 -16.46 13.80 -9.06
N TRP A 104 -15.70 14.81 -9.48
CA TRP A 104 -14.70 15.44 -8.63
C TRP A 104 -15.24 15.96 -7.29
N ASP A 105 -16.42 16.53 -7.29
CA ASP A 105 -17.03 17.09 -6.05
C ASP A 105 -17.20 16.01 -4.96
N GLU A 106 -17.54 14.78 -5.37
CA GLU A 106 -17.67 13.62 -4.50
C GLU A 106 -16.30 13.17 -3.96
N VAL A 107 -15.30 13.15 -4.85
CA VAL A 107 -13.90 12.81 -4.49
C VAL A 107 -13.34 13.84 -3.52
N GLU A 108 -13.52 15.13 -3.78
CA GLU A 108 -13.06 16.22 -2.89
C GLU A 108 -13.74 16.17 -1.53
N ALA A 109 -15.05 15.89 -1.49
CA ALA A 109 -15.78 15.72 -0.24
C ALA A 109 -15.23 14.54 0.57
N TYR A 110 -14.93 13.42 -0.10
CA TYR A 110 -14.30 12.25 0.53
C TYR A 110 -12.90 12.54 1.06
N GLN A 111 -12.07 13.29 0.31
CA GLN A 111 -10.75 13.73 0.78
C GLN A 111 -10.84 14.55 2.07
N LYS A 112 -11.80 15.48 2.14
CA LYS A 112 -12.05 16.31 3.34
C LYS A 112 -12.49 15.47 4.54
N GLU A 113 -13.33 14.47 4.33
CA GLU A 113 -13.72 13.51 5.38
C GLU A 113 -12.53 12.66 5.86
N ALA A 114 -11.78 12.07 4.93
CA ALA A 114 -10.63 11.24 5.23
C ALA A 114 -9.53 11.98 5.99
N ALA A 115 -9.33 13.28 5.69
CA ALA A 115 -8.34 14.13 6.34
C ALA A 115 -8.60 14.33 7.85
N ARG A 116 -9.84 14.11 8.33
CA ARG A 116 -10.21 14.20 9.75
C ARG A 116 -9.88 12.95 10.54
N LYS A 117 -9.62 11.83 9.85
CA LYS A 117 -9.32 10.53 10.47
C LYS A 117 -7.82 10.37 10.69
N SER A 118 -7.42 9.81 11.83
CA SER A 118 -6.03 9.42 12.09
C SER A 118 -5.63 8.18 11.28
N ASP A 119 -4.33 7.97 11.08
CA ASP A 119 -3.83 6.75 10.41
C ASP A 119 -4.20 5.48 11.19
N PHE A 120 -4.35 5.58 12.51
CA PHE A 120 -4.80 4.48 13.36
C PHE A 120 -6.26 4.11 13.05
N GLU A 121 -7.17 5.08 13.08
CA GLU A 121 -8.58 4.87 12.74
C GLU A 121 -8.77 4.33 11.33
N ARG A 122 -7.96 4.79 10.37
CA ARG A 122 -7.97 4.33 8.98
C ARG A 122 -7.44 2.89 8.82
N GLY A 123 -6.51 2.48 9.68
CA GLY A 123 -5.89 1.17 9.65
C GLY A 123 -6.67 0.05 10.35
N GLU A 124 -7.77 0.36 11.06
CA GLU A 124 -8.57 -0.65 11.75
C GLU A 124 -9.22 -1.63 10.77
N LEU A 125 -8.93 -2.93 10.97
CA LEU A 125 -9.40 -4.00 10.09
C LEU A 125 -10.93 -4.18 10.12
N ASN A 126 -11.56 -3.93 11.26
CA ASN A 126 -13.00 -4.13 11.46
C ASN A 126 -13.87 -2.94 11.07
N LYS A 127 -13.28 -1.92 10.46
CA LYS A 127 -14.01 -0.74 10.03
C LYS A 127 -14.72 -0.99 8.69
N ASP A 128 -15.91 -0.45 8.56
CA ASP A 128 -16.65 -0.39 7.30
C ASP A 128 -15.78 0.20 6.19
N LYS A 129 -15.62 -0.50 5.08
CA LYS A 129 -14.84 -0.04 3.93
C LYS A 129 -15.61 1.08 3.24
N THR A 130 -14.98 2.24 3.12
CA THR A 130 -15.52 3.40 2.41
C THR A 130 -14.63 3.75 1.22
N GLY A 131 -15.19 4.40 0.24
CA GLY A 131 -14.43 4.84 -0.95
C GLY A 131 -15.34 5.46 -1.98
N VAL A 132 -14.74 6.15 -2.94
CA VAL A 132 -15.42 6.75 -4.08
C VAL A 132 -14.73 6.28 -5.35
N ARG A 133 -15.51 5.85 -6.35
CA ARG A 133 -14.97 5.53 -7.66
C ARG A 133 -14.50 6.82 -8.35
N LEU A 134 -13.38 6.76 -9.03
CA LEU A 134 -12.90 7.86 -9.86
C LEU A 134 -13.52 7.73 -11.26
N ASP A 135 -14.66 8.37 -11.49
CA ASP A 135 -15.38 8.26 -12.77
C ASP A 135 -14.57 8.90 -13.90
N GLY A 136 -14.28 8.09 -14.91
CA GLY A 136 -13.45 8.47 -16.06
C GLY A 136 -11.99 8.07 -15.94
N ILE A 137 -11.55 7.55 -14.79
CA ILE A 137 -10.19 7.03 -14.58
C ILE A 137 -10.22 5.50 -14.49
N GLU A 138 -9.47 4.87 -15.36
CA GLU A 138 -9.24 3.42 -15.37
C GLU A 138 -7.76 3.12 -15.59
N VAL A 139 -7.32 1.95 -15.17
CA VAL A 139 -5.94 1.48 -15.38
C VAL A 139 -5.93 0.13 -16.09
N GLU A 140 -4.98 -0.07 -16.97
CA GLU A 140 -4.78 -1.34 -17.64
C GLU A 140 -3.94 -2.28 -16.77
N ASN A 141 -4.46 -3.46 -16.47
CA ASN A 141 -3.70 -4.52 -15.84
C ASN A 141 -2.61 -5.02 -16.82
N PRO A 142 -1.31 -4.92 -16.49
CA PRO A 142 -0.23 -5.17 -17.45
C PRO A 142 -0.08 -6.65 -17.85
N VAL A 143 -0.75 -7.59 -17.15
CA VAL A 143 -0.67 -9.03 -17.46
C VAL A 143 -1.95 -9.57 -18.10
N THR A 144 -3.11 -8.97 -17.84
CA THR A 144 -4.40 -9.40 -18.41
C THR A 144 -4.91 -8.47 -19.50
N HIS A 145 -4.33 -7.28 -19.64
CA HIS A 145 -4.75 -6.20 -20.54
C HIS A 145 -6.21 -5.74 -20.33
N LYS A 146 -6.80 -6.05 -19.18
CA LYS A 146 -8.14 -5.59 -18.81
C LYS A 146 -8.06 -4.20 -18.18
N MET A 147 -9.03 -3.35 -18.53
CA MET A 147 -9.21 -2.07 -17.84
C MET A 147 -9.87 -2.29 -16.49
N LEU A 148 -9.29 -1.71 -15.47
CA LEU A 148 -9.71 -1.83 -14.08
C LEU A 148 -10.21 -0.48 -13.56
N PRO A 149 -11.34 -0.43 -12.83
CA PRO A 149 -11.78 0.79 -12.18
C PRO A 149 -10.81 1.23 -11.09
N MET A 150 -10.70 2.53 -10.90
CA MET A 150 -9.89 3.11 -9.84
C MET A 150 -10.78 3.79 -8.79
N PHE A 151 -10.44 3.62 -7.52
CA PHE A 151 -11.15 4.17 -6.37
C PHE A 151 -10.21 5.02 -5.52
N VAL A 152 -10.74 6.01 -4.84
CA VAL A 152 -10.09 6.64 -3.69
C VAL A 152 -10.67 6.03 -2.42
N SER A 153 -9.81 5.62 -1.47
CA SER A 153 -10.27 5.07 -0.19
C SER A 153 -9.29 5.35 0.94
N ASP A 154 -9.84 5.56 2.12
CA ASP A 154 -9.10 5.93 3.32
C ASP A 154 -8.32 4.77 3.96
N TYR A 155 -8.55 3.52 3.55
CA TYR A 155 -7.75 2.38 4.03
C TYR A 155 -6.34 2.32 3.41
N VAL A 156 -6.11 3.07 2.33
CA VAL A 156 -4.79 3.22 1.72
C VAL A 156 -4.08 4.44 2.31
N LEU A 157 -2.91 4.22 2.88
CA LEU A 157 -2.11 5.27 3.50
C LEU A 157 -0.97 5.72 2.58
N MET A 158 -0.75 7.04 2.46
CA MET A 158 0.36 7.60 1.68
C MET A 158 1.75 7.12 2.14
N GLY A 159 1.89 6.80 3.42
CA GLY A 159 3.15 6.34 3.99
C GLY A 159 3.47 4.87 3.70
N TYR A 160 2.63 4.13 2.99
CA TYR A 160 2.83 2.74 2.64
C TYR A 160 2.98 2.57 1.12
N GLY A 161 4.13 2.04 0.70
CA GLY A 161 4.42 1.82 -0.73
C GLY A 161 4.44 3.12 -1.52
N THR A 162 3.60 3.18 -2.54
CA THR A 162 3.44 4.33 -3.43
C THR A 162 2.20 5.18 -3.10
N GLY A 163 1.41 4.81 -2.09
CA GLY A 163 0.09 5.40 -1.84
C GLY A 163 -0.99 4.90 -2.80
N ILE A 164 -0.67 3.92 -3.64
CA ILE A 164 -1.60 3.24 -4.54
C ILE A 164 -1.45 1.74 -4.34
N VAL A 165 -2.56 1.01 -4.26
CA VAL A 165 -2.58 -0.44 -4.10
C VAL A 165 -3.45 -1.10 -5.17
N MET A 166 -3.08 -2.29 -5.58
CA MET A 166 -3.93 -3.17 -6.38
C MET A 166 -4.88 -3.94 -5.49
N GLY A 167 -6.15 -4.02 -5.84
CA GLY A 167 -7.15 -4.82 -5.14
C GLY A 167 -7.18 -6.23 -5.68
N VAL A 168 -6.92 -7.21 -4.79
CA VAL A 168 -6.96 -8.65 -5.10
C VAL A 168 -7.94 -9.36 -4.16
N PRO A 169 -9.23 -9.19 -4.38
CA PRO A 169 -10.27 -9.61 -3.44
C PRO A 169 -10.34 -11.12 -3.21
N GLY A 170 -9.87 -11.94 -4.13
CA GLY A 170 -9.79 -13.39 -3.91
C GLY A 170 -8.82 -13.78 -2.80
N HIS A 171 -7.82 -12.95 -2.47
CA HIS A 171 -6.68 -13.34 -1.63
C HIS A 171 -6.25 -12.31 -0.59
N ASP A 172 -6.97 -11.21 -0.44
CA ASP A 172 -6.84 -10.24 0.66
C ASP A 172 -8.22 -9.94 1.25
N GLN A 173 -8.37 -10.10 2.57
CA GLN A 173 -9.67 -9.97 3.24
C GLN A 173 -10.22 -8.53 3.16
N ARG A 174 -9.37 -7.52 3.26
CA ARG A 174 -9.78 -6.11 3.14
C ARG A 174 -10.29 -5.81 1.74
N ASP A 175 -9.60 -6.34 0.74
CA ASP A 175 -10.00 -6.20 -0.66
C ASP A 175 -11.29 -6.97 -0.95
N TRP A 176 -11.49 -8.14 -0.32
CA TRP A 176 -12.72 -8.92 -0.44
C TRP A 176 -13.93 -8.16 0.11
N GLU A 177 -13.79 -7.57 1.29
CA GLU A 177 -14.84 -6.76 1.92
C GLU A 177 -15.18 -5.53 1.07
N PHE A 178 -14.15 -4.86 0.54
CA PHE A 178 -14.33 -3.73 -0.37
C PHE A 178 -15.02 -4.15 -1.66
N ALA A 179 -14.52 -5.20 -2.32
CA ALA A 179 -15.08 -5.69 -3.57
C ALA A 179 -16.55 -6.15 -3.40
N THR A 180 -16.86 -6.83 -2.30
CA THR A 180 -18.23 -7.25 -1.98
C THR A 180 -19.14 -6.04 -1.80
N LYS A 181 -18.70 -5.01 -1.07
CA LYS A 181 -19.48 -3.79 -0.86
C LYS A 181 -19.75 -3.02 -2.14
N PHE A 182 -18.76 -2.92 -3.03
CA PHE A 182 -18.87 -2.16 -4.28
C PHE A 182 -19.28 -2.99 -5.50
N GLY A 183 -19.61 -4.29 -5.31
CA GLY A 183 -20.05 -5.18 -6.38
C GLY A 183 -18.98 -5.44 -7.44
N LEU A 184 -17.70 -5.48 -7.02
CA LEU A 184 -16.57 -5.70 -7.92
C LEU A 184 -16.29 -7.20 -8.10
N PRO A 185 -15.70 -7.63 -9.24
CA PRO A 185 -15.38 -9.02 -9.48
C PRO A 185 -14.37 -9.56 -8.46
N ILE A 186 -14.55 -10.81 -8.04
CA ILE A 186 -13.63 -11.57 -7.19
C ILE A 186 -13.11 -12.75 -8.01
N ILE A 187 -11.80 -12.81 -8.22
CA ILE A 187 -11.15 -13.81 -9.08
C ILE A 187 -10.23 -14.67 -8.22
N GLU A 188 -10.43 -15.99 -8.26
CA GLU A 188 -9.52 -16.96 -7.64
C GLU A 188 -8.27 -17.12 -8.50
N VAL A 189 -7.10 -16.87 -7.91
CA VAL A 189 -5.78 -17.11 -8.54
C VAL A 189 -4.88 -18.00 -7.70
N VAL A 190 -5.28 -18.32 -6.47
CA VAL A 190 -4.65 -19.32 -5.61
C VAL A 190 -5.73 -20.30 -5.15
N ALA A 191 -5.60 -21.56 -5.52
CA ALA A 191 -6.59 -22.59 -5.19
C ALA A 191 -6.53 -22.98 -3.71
N GLY A 192 -7.69 -23.32 -3.12
CA GLY A 192 -7.77 -23.94 -1.80
C GLY A 192 -8.82 -23.38 -0.87
N GLY A 193 -9.57 -22.35 -1.23
CA GLY A 193 -10.63 -21.75 -0.42
C GLY A 193 -11.92 -21.49 -1.18
N ASP A 194 -12.94 -21.06 -0.45
CA ASP A 194 -14.22 -20.64 -1.02
C ASP A 194 -14.30 -19.11 -1.05
N ILE A 195 -13.79 -18.52 -2.12
CA ILE A 195 -13.73 -17.05 -2.30
C ILE A 195 -15.13 -16.39 -2.36
N THR A 196 -16.21 -17.17 -2.44
CA THR A 196 -17.58 -16.63 -2.39
C THR A 196 -18.01 -16.23 -0.98
N LYS A 197 -17.32 -16.72 0.04
CA LYS A 197 -17.61 -16.47 1.47
C LYS A 197 -16.62 -15.53 2.13
N GLU A 198 -15.35 -15.68 1.79
CA GLU A 198 -14.24 -14.88 2.34
C GLU A 198 -13.02 -14.97 1.42
N ALA A 199 -12.05 -14.07 1.59
CA ALA A 199 -10.79 -14.17 0.88
C ALA A 199 -10.02 -15.44 1.28
N PHE A 200 -9.46 -16.14 0.32
CA PHE A 200 -8.54 -17.24 0.61
C PHE A 200 -7.12 -16.71 0.79
N VAL A 201 -6.71 -16.54 2.03
CA VAL A 201 -5.33 -16.20 2.38
C VAL A 201 -4.58 -17.50 2.63
N ALA A 202 -3.72 -17.91 1.69
CA ALA A 202 -2.93 -19.12 1.84
C ALA A 202 -2.07 -19.05 3.12
N LYS A 203 -2.16 -20.11 3.97
CA LYS A 203 -1.42 -20.19 5.24
C LYS A 203 0.06 -20.53 5.05
N ASP A 204 0.38 -21.13 3.94
CA ASP A 204 1.73 -21.48 3.52
C ASP A 204 1.90 -21.29 2.00
N ASP A 205 3.14 -21.37 1.55
CA ASP A 205 3.50 -21.15 0.15
C ASP A 205 3.31 -22.39 -0.73
N SER A 206 2.67 -23.46 -0.24
CA SER A 206 2.42 -24.71 -0.99
C SER A 206 1.14 -24.67 -1.82
N ALA A 207 0.25 -23.70 -1.58
CA ALA A 207 -0.95 -23.53 -2.37
C ALA A 207 -0.62 -23.28 -3.85
N VAL A 208 -1.51 -23.76 -4.74
CA VAL A 208 -1.25 -23.82 -6.17
C VAL A 208 -1.95 -22.69 -6.91
N MET A 209 -1.25 -22.07 -7.86
CA MET A 209 -1.77 -21.01 -8.72
C MET A 209 -2.76 -21.58 -9.76
N VAL A 210 -3.88 -20.85 -9.93
CA VAL A 210 -4.92 -21.10 -10.94
C VAL A 210 -5.31 -19.79 -11.61
N ASN A 211 -5.93 -19.83 -12.79
CA ASN A 211 -6.37 -18.67 -13.55
C ASN A 211 -5.28 -17.56 -13.72
N SER A 212 -4.04 -17.97 -13.74
CA SER A 212 -2.86 -17.08 -13.68
C SER A 212 -1.88 -17.33 -14.87
N GLY A 213 -2.41 -17.71 -16.03
CA GLY A 213 -1.62 -17.87 -17.25
C GLY A 213 -0.42 -18.82 -17.07
N PHE A 214 0.78 -18.33 -17.30
CA PHE A 214 2.02 -19.11 -17.20
C PHE A 214 2.37 -19.56 -15.77
N LEU A 215 1.71 -19.01 -14.74
CA LEU A 215 1.91 -19.42 -13.35
C LEU A 215 1.03 -20.62 -12.95
N ASN A 216 0.06 -21.00 -13.77
CA ASN A 216 -0.86 -22.11 -13.43
C ASN A 216 -0.10 -23.39 -13.10
N GLY A 217 -0.48 -24.00 -11.98
CA GLY A 217 0.15 -25.22 -11.48
C GLY A 217 1.42 -25.01 -10.65
N MET A 218 2.00 -23.82 -10.63
CA MET A 218 3.09 -23.49 -9.73
C MET A 218 2.57 -23.32 -8.30
N THR A 219 3.39 -23.64 -7.31
CA THR A 219 3.15 -23.23 -5.92
C THR A 219 3.32 -21.72 -5.76
N VAL A 220 2.72 -21.12 -4.76
CA VAL A 220 2.93 -19.69 -4.43
C VAL A 220 4.42 -19.37 -4.29
N LYS A 221 5.19 -20.28 -3.66
CA LYS A 221 6.63 -20.15 -3.48
C LYS A 221 7.40 -20.04 -4.80
N GLU A 222 6.97 -20.75 -5.82
CA GLU A 222 7.57 -20.72 -7.17
C GLU A 222 7.04 -19.52 -7.98
N ALA A 223 5.75 -19.21 -7.84
CA ALA A 223 5.08 -18.17 -8.61
C ALA A 223 5.57 -16.76 -8.29
N ILE A 224 5.84 -16.44 -7.01
CA ILE A 224 6.34 -15.12 -6.62
C ILE A 224 7.63 -14.74 -7.34
N PRO A 225 8.73 -15.53 -7.30
CA PRO A 225 9.94 -15.21 -8.03
C PRO A 225 9.76 -15.27 -9.56
N ALA A 226 8.93 -16.19 -10.07
CA ALA A 226 8.63 -16.26 -11.50
C ALA A 226 7.96 -15.01 -12.02
N MET A 227 6.95 -14.48 -11.29
CA MET A 227 6.28 -13.25 -11.66
C MET A 227 7.18 -12.02 -11.52
N LYS A 228 8.00 -11.93 -10.47
CA LYS A 228 8.97 -10.83 -10.34
C LYS A 228 9.93 -10.78 -11.53
N LYS A 229 10.46 -11.94 -11.94
CA LYS A 229 11.29 -12.05 -13.12
C LYS A 229 10.55 -11.58 -14.36
N TYR A 230 9.33 -12.04 -14.58
CA TYR A 230 8.48 -11.65 -15.70
C TYR A 230 8.24 -10.12 -15.73
N VAL A 231 7.92 -9.51 -14.59
CA VAL A 231 7.71 -8.06 -14.46
C VAL A 231 8.93 -7.27 -14.94
N VAL A 232 10.14 -7.71 -14.58
CA VAL A 232 11.39 -7.08 -15.01
C VAL A 232 11.66 -7.32 -16.50
N GLU A 233 11.52 -8.55 -16.98
CA GLU A 233 11.77 -8.92 -18.37
C GLU A 233 10.83 -8.23 -19.36
N GLN A 234 9.56 -8.04 -18.96
CA GLN A 234 8.58 -7.32 -19.77
C GLN A 234 8.66 -5.77 -19.64
N GLY A 235 9.55 -5.27 -18.78
CA GLY A 235 9.70 -3.84 -18.57
C GLY A 235 8.47 -3.16 -17.92
N ILE A 236 7.61 -3.93 -17.27
CA ILE A 236 6.38 -3.44 -16.60
C ILE A 236 6.61 -3.14 -15.12
N GLY A 237 7.85 -3.23 -14.64
CA GLY A 237 8.20 -2.92 -13.27
C GLY A 237 9.61 -3.35 -12.90
N LYS A 238 9.88 -3.40 -11.59
CA LYS A 238 11.19 -3.79 -11.03
C LYS A 238 11.05 -4.45 -9.68
N GLU A 239 12.04 -5.25 -9.29
CA GLU A 239 12.13 -5.72 -7.91
C GLU A 239 12.45 -4.55 -6.97
N LYS A 240 11.86 -4.60 -5.77
CA LYS A 240 12.03 -3.57 -4.74
C LYS A 240 12.09 -4.16 -3.35
N VAL A 241 13.04 -3.66 -2.57
CA VAL A 241 13.09 -3.89 -1.12
C VAL A 241 12.53 -2.67 -0.42
N ASN A 242 11.56 -2.87 0.45
CA ASN A 242 10.99 -1.85 1.31
C ASN A 242 11.21 -2.18 2.78
N TYR A 243 11.15 -1.14 3.62
CA TYR A 243 11.27 -1.24 5.07
C TYR A 243 10.10 -0.52 5.72
N LYS A 244 9.58 -1.04 6.84
CA LYS A 244 8.60 -0.34 7.70
C LYS A 244 9.24 0.84 8.42
N LEU A 245 10.54 0.76 8.69
CA LEU A 245 11.32 1.83 9.31
C LEU A 245 11.16 3.12 8.51
N ARG A 246 10.86 4.23 9.19
CA ARG A 246 10.68 5.55 8.59
C ARG A 246 11.81 6.47 9.03
N TYR A 247 11.95 7.62 8.38
CA TYR A 247 12.85 8.67 8.82
C TYR A 247 12.53 9.08 10.25
N TRP A 248 13.54 9.30 11.03
CA TRP A 248 13.39 9.69 12.42
C TRP A 248 13.29 11.22 12.54
N VAL A 249 12.14 11.68 13.04
CA VAL A 249 11.95 13.07 13.48
C VAL A 249 12.66 13.20 14.84
N PHE A 250 13.87 13.67 14.80
CA PHE A 250 14.68 13.67 16.00
C PHE A 250 14.54 14.99 16.79
N SER A 251 14.29 16.11 16.12
CA SER A 251 14.01 17.40 16.77
C SER A 251 12.60 17.41 17.36
N ARG A 252 12.51 17.50 18.67
CA ARG A 252 11.25 17.54 19.41
C ARG A 252 11.16 18.84 20.20
N GLN A 253 10.09 19.62 20.03
CA GLN A 253 9.82 20.83 20.80
C GLN A 253 9.31 20.47 22.20
N ARG A 254 10.21 19.95 23.03
CA ARG A 254 9.95 19.66 24.44
C ARG A 254 10.91 20.46 25.29
N TYR A 255 10.52 20.77 26.55
CA TYR A 255 11.34 21.59 27.47
C TYR A 255 12.78 21.08 27.61
N TRP A 256 12.98 19.77 27.61
CA TRP A 256 14.27 19.11 27.61
C TRP A 256 14.64 18.47 26.27
N GLY A 257 13.98 18.89 25.21
CA GLY A 257 14.35 18.46 23.85
C GLY A 257 15.63 19.12 23.41
N GLU A 258 16.37 18.47 22.52
CA GLU A 258 17.54 19.04 21.87
C GLU A 258 17.09 19.77 20.59
N PRO A 259 16.85 21.09 20.63
CA PRO A 259 16.57 21.84 19.43
C PRO A 259 17.83 21.91 18.57
N ILE A 260 17.70 21.59 17.30
CA ILE A 260 18.74 21.92 16.35
C ILE A 260 18.60 23.40 16.00
N PRO A 261 19.58 24.23 16.33
CA PRO A 261 19.54 25.64 15.93
C PRO A 261 19.76 25.71 14.41
N LEU A 262 18.72 26.13 13.70
CA LEU A 262 18.76 26.34 12.27
C LEU A 262 18.73 27.83 11.98
N VAL A 263 19.65 28.26 11.13
CA VAL A 263 19.66 29.61 10.59
C VAL A 263 19.23 29.54 9.13
N ASN A 264 18.14 30.20 8.80
CA ASN A 264 17.75 30.42 7.40
C ASN A 264 18.61 31.56 6.84
N CYS A 265 19.39 31.25 5.83
CA CYS A 265 20.11 32.28 5.09
C CYS A 265 19.17 33.13 4.25
#